data_aecea9f2e4581f3f0f4d3b2acbddccff
#
_entry.id   aecea9f2e4581f3f0f4d3b2acbddccff
#
_cell.length_a   1.000
_cell.length_b   1.000
_cell.length_c   1.000
_cell.angle_alpha   90.00
_cell.angle_beta   90.00
_cell.angle_gamma   90.00
#
_symmetry.space_group_name_H-M   'P 1'
#
loop_
_entity.id
_entity.type
_entity.pdbx_description
1 polymer ?
#
loop_
_entity_poly.entity_id
_entity_poly.type
_entity_poly.pdbx_seq_one_letter_code
_entity_poly.pdbx_strand_id
1 'polypeptide(L)'
;NCTLFNTAQPDRVAEFFDTVTELGVDGITVSPGYAYERAPDQQHFLNRGKTKQLFRDVFKRGPKSKKWSFSQSSMFLDFLAGNQSYHCTPWGNPTRTIFGWQKPCYLLGEGYAKTFDDLMSGTDWDAYGTGNYEKCADCMVHSGYEASAVSDAVAHPLKALAVSLRGPRTEGEMTPEISLDRQRPAEYVFSKHVERKMEEIREAKSRPELAKAG
;
A
#
# COMPACT_ATOMS: atom_id res chain seq x y z
N ASN A 1 -13.49 -3.23 1.49
CA ASN A 1 -12.09 -3.23 1.02
C ASN A 1 -11.91 -4.34 -0.01
N CYS A 2 -11.30 -4.00 -1.16
CA CYS A 2 -11.04 -4.90 -2.28
C CYS A 2 -9.55 -4.84 -2.65
N THR A 3 -8.83 -5.95 -2.45
CA THR A 3 -7.43 -6.08 -2.86
C THR A 3 -7.37 -6.86 -4.17
N LEU A 4 -6.74 -6.27 -5.18
CA LEU A 4 -6.62 -6.84 -6.53
C LEU A 4 -5.24 -7.49 -6.72
N PHE A 5 -5.24 -8.69 -7.28
CA PHE A 5 -4.05 -9.47 -7.61
C PHE A 5 -3.88 -9.61 -9.12
N ASN A 6 -2.77 -10.16 -9.58
CA ASN A 6 -2.47 -10.29 -11.01
C ASN A 6 -3.41 -11.24 -11.77
N THR A 7 -4.21 -12.03 -11.06
CA THR A 7 -5.25 -12.90 -11.61
C THR A 7 -6.60 -12.18 -11.75
N ALA A 8 -6.72 -10.94 -11.25
CA ALA A 8 -7.96 -10.19 -11.31
C ALA A 8 -8.31 -9.84 -12.76
N GLN A 9 -9.53 -10.18 -13.16
CA GLN A 9 -10.07 -9.87 -14.48
C GLN A 9 -10.86 -8.57 -14.40
N PRO A 10 -10.57 -7.57 -15.23
CA PRO A 10 -11.20 -6.25 -15.15
C PRO A 10 -12.74 -6.29 -15.19
N ASP A 11 -13.35 -7.18 -16.01
CA ASP A 11 -14.81 -7.32 -16.10
C ASP A 11 -15.41 -7.82 -14.79
N ARG A 12 -14.76 -8.80 -14.14
CA ARG A 12 -15.21 -9.34 -12.86
C ARG A 12 -15.06 -8.34 -11.71
N VAL A 13 -14.00 -7.52 -11.76
CA VAL A 13 -13.81 -6.44 -10.78
C VAL A 13 -14.88 -5.36 -10.95
N ALA A 14 -15.19 -4.96 -12.19
CA ALA A 14 -16.25 -4.00 -12.45
C ALA A 14 -17.62 -4.54 -12.01
N GLU A 15 -17.94 -5.80 -12.31
CA GLU A 15 -19.15 -6.47 -11.85
C GLU A 15 -19.26 -6.51 -10.31
N PHE A 16 -18.14 -6.77 -9.61
CA PHE A 16 -18.09 -6.70 -8.16
C PHE A 16 -18.39 -5.29 -7.65
N PHE A 17 -17.80 -4.25 -8.26
CA PHE A 17 -18.05 -2.86 -7.87
C PHE A 17 -19.52 -2.45 -8.11
N ASP A 18 -20.11 -2.88 -9.22
CA ASP A 18 -21.53 -2.68 -9.49
C ASP A 18 -22.40 -3.34 -8.41
N THR A 19 -22.13 -4.62 -8.13
CA THR A 19 -22.88 -5.40 -7.13
C THR A 19 -22.85 -4.77 -5.74
N VAL A 20 -21.66 -4.41 -5.22
CA VAL A 20 -21.57 -3.81 -3.88
C VAL A 20 -22.19 -2.41 -3.83
N THR A 21 -22.12 -1.66 -4.93
CA THR A 21 -22.76 -0.34 -5.05
C THR A 21 -24.29 -0.48 -5.04
N GLU A 22 -24.85 -1.47 -5.72
CA GLU A 22 -26.28 -1.78 -5.72
C GLU A 22 -26.78 -2.24 -4.36
N LEU A 23 -25.96 -2.98 -3.62
CA LEU A 23 -26.22 -3.38 -2.22
C LEU A 23 -26.18 -2.18 -1.25
N GLY A 24 -25.74 -1.02 -1.69
CA GLY A 24 -25.81 0.22 -0.92
C GLY A 24 -24.66 0.43 0.05
N VAL A 25 -23.44 -0.04 -0.28
CA VAL A 25 -22.25 0.31 0.51
C VAL A 25 -21.93 1.79 0.41
N ASP A 26 -21.47 2.40 1.49
CA ASP A 26 -21.13 3.83 1.55
C ASP A 26 -19.89 4.16 0.71
N GLY A 27 -18.94 3.23 0.60
CA GLY A 27 -17.74 3.42 -0.19
C GLY A 27 -16.92 2.14 -0.35
N ILE A 28 -16.14 2.12 -1.43
CA ILE A 28 -15.25 1.03 -1.81
C ILE A 28 -13.82 1.51 -1.60
N THR A 29 -13.01 0.76 -0.85
CA THR A 29 -11.56 0.97 -0.78
C THR A 29 -10.89 -0.08 -1.65
N VAL A 30 -10.03 0.36 -2.59
CA VAL A 30 -9.29 -0.53 -3.49
C VAL A 30 -7.79 -0.45 -3.24
N SER A 31 -7.10 -1.56 -3.41
CA SER A 31 -5.64 -1.61 -3.31
C SER A 31 -5.08 -2.68 -4.23
N PRO A 32 -3.93 -2.45 -4.86
CA PRO A 32 -3.19 -3.54 -5.49
C PRO A 32 -2.65 -4.48 -4.42
N GLY A 33 -2.65 -5.77 -4.71
CA GLY A 33 -1.97 -6.77 -3.90
C GLY A 33 -0.47 -6.52 -3.93
N TYR A 34 0.12 -6.29 -2.76
CA TYR A 34 1.52 -5.98 -2.58
C TYR A 34 2.27 -7.16 -2.01
N ALA A 35 3.41 -7.49 -2.61
CA ALA A 35 4.31 -8.53 -2.12
C ALA A 35 4.91 -8.15 -0.76
N TYR A 36 4.73 -8.99 0.23
CA TYR A 36 5.37 -8.85 1.53
C TYR A 36 6.03 -10.15 1.95
N GLU A 37 7.12 -10.04 2.71
CA GLU A 37 8.07 -11.12 2.97
C GLU A 37 7.43 -12.42 3.47
N ARG A 38 6.33 -12.34 4.20
CA ARG A 38 5.66 -13.50 4.82
C ARG A 38 4.51 -14.07 4.03
N ALA A 39 4.17 -13.51 2.89
CA ALA A 39 3.14 -14.10 2.06
C ALA A 39 3.63 -15.46 1.53
N PRO A 40 2.84 -16.54 1.72
CA PRO A 40 3.22 -17.86 1.25
C PRO A 40 3.26 -17.92 -0.29
N ASP A 41 2.47 -17.10 -0.95
CA ASP A 41 2.40 -16.99 -2.40
C ASP A 41 3.00 -15.65 -2.83
N GLN A 42 4.06 -15.71 -3.62
CA GLN A 42 4.75 -14.54 -4.18
C GLN A 42 4.40 -14.29 -5.65
N GLN A 43 3.68 -15.20 -6.32
CA GLN A 43 3.46 -15.16 -7.76
C GLN A 43 2.28 -14.29 -8.17
N HIS A 44 1.32 -14.05 -7.26
CA HIS A 44 0.07 -13.37 -7.58
C HIS A 44 0.06 -11.87 -7.26
N PHE A 45 1.17 -11.32 -6.83
CA PHE A 45 1.29 -9.88 -6.58
C PHE A 45 1.45 -9.08 -7.88
N LEU A 46 0.97 -7.85 -7.84
CA LEU A 46 1.06 -6.93 -8.96
C LEU A 46 2.37 -6.14 -8.90
N ASN A 47 3.06 -6.00 -10.04
CA ASN A 47 4.06 -4.95 -10.21
C ASN A 47 3.37 -3.63 -10.61
N ARG A 48 4.11 -2.51 -10.60
CA ARG A 48 3.55 -1.18 -10.91
C ARG A 48 2.91 -1.10 -12.30
N GLY A 49 3.59 -1.61 -13.32
CA GLY A 49 3.05 -1.58 -14.69
C GLY A 49 1.74 -2.35 -14.83
N LYS A 50 1.67 -3.55 -14.29
CA LYS A 50 0.44 -4.36 -14.27
C LYS A 50 -0.66 -3.71 -13.42
N THR A 51 -0.30 -3.08 -12.29
CA THR A 51 -1.25 -2.32 -11.47
C THR A 51 -1.90 -1.20 -12.28
N LYS A 52 -1.10 -0.34 -12.90
CA LYS A 52 -1.58 0.78 -13.71
C LYS A 52 -2.51 0.31 -14.83
N GLN A 53 -2.11 -0.75 -15.54
CA GLN A 53 -2.92 -1.32 -16.63
C GLN A 53 -4.22 -1.91 -16.12
N LEU A 54 -4.20 -2.71 -15.05
CA LEU A 54 -5.39 -3.31 -14.46
C LEU A 54 -6.41 -2.25 -14.04
N PHE A 55 -5.97 -1.22 -13.33
CA PHE A 55 -6.86 -0.15 -12.87
C PHE A 55 -7.43 0.67 -14.05
N ARG A 56 -6.63 0.95 -15.09
CA ARG A 56 -7.17 1.56 -16.33
C ARG A 56 -8.25 0.71 -16.95
N ASP A 57 -8.01 -0.58 -17.07
CA ASP A 57 -8.96 -1.51 -17.70
C ASP A 57 -10.24 -1.65 -16.86
N VAL A 58 -10.15 -1.63 -15.55
CA VAL A 58 -11.34 -1.61 -14.67
C VAL A 58 -12.10 -0.29 -14.81
N PHE A 59 -11.43 0.85 -14.70
CA PHE A 59 -12.10 2.16 -14.77
C PHE A 59 -12.67 2.44 -16.17
N LYS A 60 -12.07 1.91 -17.24
CA LYS A 60 -12.60 2.02 -18.61
C LYS A 60 -13.97 1.36 -18.77
N ARG A 61 -14.26 0.32 -18.00
CA ARG A 61 -15.58 -0.33 -18.03
C ARG A 61 -16.66 0.57 -17.47
N GLY A 62 -16.32 1.34 -16.44
CA GLY A 62 -17.27 2.22 -15.77
C GLY A 62 -18.42 1.48 -15.09
N PRO A 63 -19.24 2.18 -14.33
CA PRO A 63 -20.42 1.62 -13.67
C PRO A 63 -21.57 1.41 -14.68
N LYS A 64 -22.33 0.32 -14.51
CA LYS A 64 -23.49 -0.01 -15.34
C LYS A 64 -24.74 0.80 -14.97
N SER A 65 -24.93 1.10 -13.70
CA SER A 65 -26.15 1.78 -13.22
C SER A 65 -25.85 2.96 -12.31
N LYS A 66 -25.25 2.72 -11.17
CA LYS A 66 -24.91 3.74 -10.18
C LYS A 66 -23.42 4.03 -10.20
N LYS A 67 -23.05 5.30 -10.07
CA LYS A 67 -21.64 5.70 -9.94
C LYS A 67 -21.00 4.98 -8.76
N TRP A 68 -19.86 4.32 -8.98
CA TRP A 68 -19.07 3.74 -7.92
C TRP A 68 -18.59 4.83 -6.96
N SER A 69 -18.80 4.60 -5.67
CA SER A 69 -18.30 5.47 -4.60
C SER A 69 -17.04 4.87 -4.02
N PHE A 70 -15.92 5.58 -4.15
CA PHE A 70 -14.65 5.17 -3.53
C PHE A 70 -14.38 6.02 -2.30
N SER A 71 -13.86 5.39 -1.24
CA SER A 71 -13.43 6.06 -0.01
C SER A 71 -12.12 6.81 -0.19
N GLN A 72 -11.39 6.52 -1.25
CA GLN A 72 -10.10 7.12 -1.59
C GLN A 72 -10.28 8.35 -2.47
N SER A 73 -9.27 9.24 -2.43
CA SER A 73 -9.29 10.44 -3.27
C SER A 73 -9.26 10.11 -4.76
N SER A 74 -9.90 10.93 -5.57
CA SER A 74 -9.86 10.81 -7.04
C SER A 74 -8.43 10.88 -7.59
N MET A 75 -7.56 11.67 -6.93
CA MET A 75 -6.16 11.79 -7.27
C MET A 75 -5.39 10.48 -7.05
N PHE A 76 -5.69 9.74 -5.96
CA PHE A 76 -5.11 8.43 -5.73
C PHE A 76 -5.61 7.38 -6.74
N LEU A 77 -6.89 7.40 -7.08
CA LEU A 77 -7.43 6.52 -8.13
C LEU A 77 -6.79 6.81 -9.49
N ASP A 78 -6.57 8.08 -9.82
CA ASP A 78 -5.87 8.51 -11.03
C ASP A 78 -4.37 8.11 -11.01
N PHE A 79 -3.73 8.06 -9.82
CA PHE A 79 -2.41 7.49 -9.61
C PHE A 79 -2.39 5.98 -9.87
N LEU A 80 -3.35 5.22 -9.37
CA LEU A 80 -3.46 3.78 -9.64
C LEU A 80 -3.61 3.50 -11.14
N ALA A 81 -4.29 4.40 -11.88
CA ALA A 81 -4.40 4.34 -13.33
C ALA A 81 -3.15 4.86 -14.09
N GLY A 82 -2.08 5.20 -13.38
CA GLY A 82 -0.79 5.61 -13.96
C GLY A 82 -0.75 7.04 -14.50
N ASN A 83 -1.66 7.92 -14.09
CA ASN A 83 -1.72 9.30 -14.59
C ASN A 83 -1.02 10.31 -13.67
N GLN A 84 -0.65 9.90 -12.47
CA GLN A 84 0.05 10.70 -11.47
C GLN A 84 1.34 10.00 -11.05
N SER A 85 2.31 10.77 -10.57
CA SER A 85 3.54 10.25 -9.97
C SER A 85 3.66 10.81 -8.56
N TYR A 86 3.76 9.93 -7.57
CA TYR A 86 3.87 10.31 -6.17
C TYR A 86 5.03 9.60 -5.48
N HIS A 87 5.59 10.25 -4.47
CA HIS A 87 6.50 9.63 -3.53
C HIS A 87 5.71 8.94 -2.42
N CYS A 88 6.25 7.85 -1.89
CA CYS A 88 5.67 7.17 -0.74
C CYS A 88 5.79 8.04 0.52
N THR A 89 4.70 8.11 1.29
CA THR A 89 4.62 8.83 2.56
C THR A 89 4.19 7.87 3.69
N PRO A 90 5.04 6.90 4.08
CA PRO A 90 4.64 5.85 5.02
C PRO A 90 4.27 6.39 6.41
N TRP A 91 4.81 7.55 6.80
CA TRP A 91 4.44 8.27 8.03
C TRP A 91 2.99 8.80 8.04
N GLY A 92 2.33 8.86 6.90
CA GLY A 92 0.91 9.25 6.78
C GLY A 92 -0.06 8.20 7.34
N ASN A 93 0.41 6.97 7.53
CA ASN A 93 -0.39 5.88 8.12
C ASN A 93 0.46 5.03 9.08
N PRO A 94 0.90 5.61 10.21
CA PRO A 94 1.74 4.92 11.18
C PRO A 94 0.97 3.77 11.86
N THR A 95 1.61 2.62 11.99
CA THR A 95 0.99 1.42 12.56
C THR A 95 1.64 1.06 13.88
N ARG A 96 0.84 0.85 14.93
CA ARG A 96 1.28 0.37 16.23
C ARG A 96 0.79 -1.06 16.48
N THR A 97 1.71 -1.92 16.89
CA THR A 97 1.45 -3.31 17.31
C THR A 97 1.73 -3.49 18.80
N ILE A 98 1.55 -4.69 19.32
CA ILE A 98 1.96 -5.04 20.70
C ILE A 98 3.47 -4.88 20.93
N PHE A 99 4.29 -4.86 19.88
CA PHE A 99 5.75 -4.68 19.95
C PHE A 99 6.18 -3.21 19.87
N GLY A 100 5.26 -2.29 19.56
CA GLY A 100 5.54 -0.88 19.39
C GLY A 100 5.12 -0.34 18.02
N TRP A 101 5.64 0.83 17.66
CA TRP A 101 5.43 1.48 16.37
C TRP A 101 6.27 0.81 15.29
N GLN A 102 5.64 0.27 14.27
CA GLN A 102 6.30 -0.49 13.21
C GLN A 102 7.03 0.44 12.23
N LYS A 103 8.28 0.10 11.90
CA LYS A 103 9.13 0.85 10.97
C LYS A 103 9.34 0.09 9.66
N PRO A 104 9.49 0.79 8.54
CA PRO A 104 9.04 2.16 8.24
C PRO A 104 7.53 2.21 8.02
N CYS A 105 6.92 1.08 7.68
CA CYS A 105 5.49 0.90 7.42
C CYS A 105 5.04 -0.52 7.82
N TYR A 106 3.75 -0.76 7.81
CA TYR A 106 3.18 -2.06 8.21
C TYR A 106 3.54 -3.22 7.25
N LEU A 107 3.93 -2.92 6.01
CA LEU A 107 4.29 -3.94 5.02
C LEU A 107 5.73 -4.46 5.21
N LEU A 108 6.67 -3.57 5.50
CA LEU A 108 8.09 -3.93 5.59
C LEU A 108 8.47 -4.48 6.96
N GLY A 109 7.99 -3.87 8.04
CA GLY A 109 8.22 -4.39 9.39
C GLY A 109 9.69 -4.53 9.79
N GLU A 110 10.53 -3.55 9.48
CA GLU A 110 11.98 -3.60 9.72
C GLU A 110 12.38 -3.21 11.14
N GLY A 111 11.47 -3.24 12.07
CA GLY A 111 11.68 -2.98 13.47
C GLY A 111 10.55 -2.21 14.11
N TYR A 112 10.74 -1.86 15.38
CA TYR A 112 9.73 -1.18 16.18
C TYR A 112 10.36 -0.04 16.97
N ALA A 113 9.67 1.09 17.04
CA ALA A 113 9.98 2.20 17.92
C ALA A 113 9.08 2.14 19.17
N LYS A 114 9.59 2.55 20.33
CA LYS A 114 8.82 2.54 21.59
C LYS A 114 7.79 3.65 21.62
N THR A 115 8.18 4.84 21.20
CA THR A 115 7.31 6.03 21.16
C THR A 115 7.06 6.45 19.71
N PHE A 116 6.07 7.29 19.51
CA PHE A 116 5.79 7.90 18.21
C PHE A 116 6.94 8.84 17.79
N ASP A 117 7.49 9.58 18.74
CA ASP A 117 8.64 10.48 18.49
C ASP A 117 9.87 9.68 18.04
N ASP A 118 10.14 8.53 18.64
CA ASP A 118 11.22 7.62 18.20
C ASP A 118 10.95 7.10 16.77
N LEU A 119 9.69 6.82 16.41
CA LEU A 119 9.34 6.42 15.07
C LEU A 119 9.66 7.54 14.08
N MET A 120 9.20 8.76 14.37
CA MET A 120 9.32 9.90 13.46
C MET A 120 10.76 10.38 13.30
N SER A 121 11.51 10.50 14.41
CA SER A 121 12.88 11.03 14.42
C SER A 121 13.93 9.95 14.12
N GLY A 122 13.64 8.69 14.45
CA GLY A 122 14.59 7.57 14.32
C GLY A 122 14.43 6.74 13.04
N THR A 123 13.62 7.20 12.09
CA THR A 123 13.44 6.52 10.79
C THR A 123 13.95 7.43 9.69
N ASP A 124 14.89 6.92 8.89
CA ASP A 124 15.32 7.59 7.66
C ASP A 124 14.24 7.36 6.58
N TRP A 125 13.31 8.28 6.48
CA TRP A 125 12.17 8.18 5.59
C TRP A 125 12.56 8.20 4.12
N ASP A 126 13.61 8.92 3.76
CA ASP A 126 14.10 9.07 2.39
C ASP A 126 14.76 7.79 1.86
N ALA A 127 15.15 6.88 2.75
CA ALA A 127 15.68 5.58 2.37
C ALA A 127 14.61 4.61 1.82
N TYR A 128 13.32 4.98 1.87
CA TYR A 128 12.20 4.13 1.47
C TYR A 128 11.40 4.70 0.29
N GLY A 129 10.59 3.87 -0.31
CA GLY A 129 9.79 4.20 -1.48
C GLY A 129 10.38 3.63 -2.77
N THR A 130 9.57 3.69 -3.84
CA THR A 130 9.96 3.22 -5.17
C THR A 130 11.17 4.01 -5.66
N GLY A 131 12.20 3.31 -6.14
CA GLY A 131 13.47 3.89 -6.59
C GLY A 131 14.51 4.04 -5.49
N ASN A 132 14.13 4.00 -4.19
CA ASN A 132 15.04 4.11 -3.06
C ASN A 132 15.32 2.76 -2.40
N TYR A 133 14.33 1.86 -2.38
CA TYR A 133 14.46 0.56 -1.73
C TYR A 133 13.83 -0.55 -2.56
N GLU A 134 14.57 -1.64 -2.78
CA GLU A 134 14.15 -2.76 -3.63
C GLU A 134 12.79 -3.35 -3.22
N LYS A 135 12.52 -3.52 -1.92
CA LYS A 135 11.22 -3.99 -1.43
C LYS A 135 10.06 -3.03 -1.71
N CYS A 136 10.34 -1.78 -2.04
CA CYS A 136 9.33 -0.77 -2.38
C CYS A 136 9.09 -0.64 -3.89
N ALA A 137 9.87 -1.34 -4.73
CA ALA A 137 9.88 -1.17 -6.18
C ALA A 137 8.48 -1.20 -6.81
N ASP A 138 7.68 -2.17 -6.44
CA ASP A 138 6.36 -2.42 -7.00
C ASP A 138 5.19 -1.85 -6.18
N CYS A 139 5.49 -1.21 -5.05
CA CYS A 139 4.46 -0.73 -4.13
C CYS A 139 3.65 0.44 -4.71
N MET A 140 2.31 0.29 -4.67
CA MET A 140 1.34 1.34 -5.00
C MET A 140 0.16 1.35 -3.99
N VAL A 141 0.37 0.88 -2.77
CA VAL A 141 -0.71 0.75 -1.78
C VAL A 141 -1.15 2.10 -1.22
N HIS A 142 -2.43 2.21 -0.87
CA HIS A 142 -3.04 3.45 -0.39
C HIS A 142 -2.33 4.03 0.84
N SER A 143 -1.93 3.20 1.80
CA SER A 143 -1.26 3.65 3.03
C SER A 143 0.08 4.37 2.79
N GLY A 144 0.71 4.15 1.64
CA GLY A 144 1.96 4.82 1.27
C GLY A 144 1.76 6.04 0.36
N TYR A 145 0.66 6.10 -0.39
CA TYR A 145 0.50 7.08 -1.47
C TYR A 145 -0.74 7.97 -1.35
N GLU A 146 -1.75 7.59 -0.54
CA GLU A 146 -2.95 8.40 -0.37
C GLU A 146 -2.63 9.78 0.23
N ALA A 147 -1.75 9.84 1.24
CA ALA A 147 -1.37 11.11 1.84
C ALA A 147 -0.69 12.06 0.82
N SER A 148 0.16 11.52 -0.07
CA SER A 148 0.75 12.30 -1.17
C SER A 148 -0.31 12.79 -2.15
N ALA A 149 -1.27 11.93 -2.50
CA ALA A 149 -2.38 12.28 -3.40
C ALA A 149 -3.28 13.37 -2.79
N VAL A 150 -3.57 13.29 -1.49
CA VAL A 150 -4.32 14.32 -0.75
C VAL A 150 -3.54 15.63 -0.70
N SER A 151 -2.23 15.59 -0.42
CA SER A 151 -1.38 16.78 -0.43
C SER A 151 -1.35 17.45 -1.81
N ASP A 152 -1.27 16.68 -2.90
CA ASP A 152 -1.37 17.21 -4.26
C ASP A 152 -2.75 17.82 -4.52
N ALA A 153 -3.83 17.20 -4.05
CA ALA A 153 -5.18 17.75 -4.19
C ALA A 153 -5.35 19.09 -3.46
N VAL A 154 -4.75 19.25 -2.28
CA VAL A 154 -4.76 20.51 -1.53
C VAL A 154 -3.92 21.58 -2.22
N ALA A 155 -2.74 21.21 -2.72
CA ALA A 155 -1.85 22.14 -3.44
C ALA A 155 -2.43 22.55 -4.80
N HIS A 156 -3.22 21.71 -5.44
CA HIS A 156 -3.75 21.92 -6.80
C HIS A 156 -5.25 21.64 -6.87
N PRO A 157 -6.10 22.45 -6.20
CA PRO A 157 -7.54 22.17 -6.04
C PRO A 157 -8.31 22.13 -7.37
N LEU A 158 -7.94 22.93 -8.36
CA LEU A 158 -8.58 22.89 -9.68
C LEU A 158 -8.25 21.59 -10.45
N LYS A 159 -7.03 21.10 -10.33
CA LYS A 159 -6.63 19.78 -10.86
C LYS A 159 -7.43 18.67 -10.19
N ALA A 160 -7.51 18.68 -8.87
CA ALA A 160 -8.26 17.69 -8.11
C ALA A 160 -9.74 17.69 -8.47
N LEU A 161 -10.36 18.89 -8.61
CA LEU A 161 -11.74 19.04 -9.05
C LEU A 161 -11.93 18.45 -10.46
N ALA A 162 -11.05 18.78 -11.40
CA ALA A 162 -11.11 18.25 -12.77
C ALA A 162 -11.03 16.71 -12.79
N VAL A 163 -10.13 16.11 -11.99
CA VAL A 163 -10.02 14.64 -11.86
C VAL A 163 -11.28 14.06 -11.21
N SER A 164 -11.85 14.71 -10.19
CA SER A 164 -13.07 14.25 -9.52
C SER A 164 -14.29 14.25 -10.44
N LEU A 165 -14.38 15.23 -11.33
CA LEU A 165 -15.51 15.36 -12.28
C LEU A 165 -15.40 14.36 -13.44
N ARG A 166 -14.21 14.19 -14.02
CA ARG A 166 -14.01 13.28 -15.18
C ARG A 166 -13.80 11.83 -14.78
N GLY A 167 -13.38 11.56 -13.54
CA GLY A 167 -12.84 10.28 -13.10
C GLY A 167 -11.37 10.07 -13.51
N PRO A 168 -10.77 8.92 -13.13
CA PRO A 168 -9.43 8.53 -13.58
C PRO A 168 -9.36 8.42 -15.12
N ARG A 169 -8.28 8.95 -15.69
CA ARG A 169 -8.07 8.84 -17.14
C ARG A 169 -7.66 7.40 -17.49
N THR A 170 -8.34 6.81 -18.46
CA THR A 170 -8.15 5.41 -18.87
C THR A 170 -7.43 5.24 -20.19
N GLU A 171 -7.09 6.32 -20.87
CA GLU A 171 -6.41 6.34 -22.18
C GLU A 171 -5.26 7.35 -22.20
N GLY A 172 -4.44 7.27 -23.23
CA GLY A 172 -3.28 8.12 -23.40
C GLY A 172 -2.04 7.63 -22.65
N GLU A 173 -0.99 8.40 -22.70
CA GLU A 173 0.32 8.07 -22.12
C GLU A 173 0.26 8.05 -20.59
N MET A 174 0.93 7.07 -19.98
CA MET A 174 1.13 6.98 -18.53
C MET A 174 2.30 7.85 -18.11
N THR A 175 2.32 8.24 -16.83
CA THR A 175 3.51 8.88 -16.25
C THR A 175 4.73 7.96 -16.37
N PRO A 176 5.93 8.51 -16.65
CA PRO A 176 7.16 7.71 -16.69
C PRO A 176 7.34 6.86 -15.42
N GLU A 177 7.92 5.68 -15.59
CA GLU A 177 8.29 4.85 -14.44
C GLU A 177 9.47 5.47 -13.69
N ILE A 178 9.47 5.29 -12.37
CA ILE A 178 10.58 5.70 -11.53
C ILE A 178 11.74 4.73 -11.78
N SER A 179 12.96 5.27 -12.04
CA SER A 179 14.17 4.44 -12.20
C SER A 179 14.45 3.65 -10.92
N LEU A 180 14.78 2.37 -11.09
CA LEU A 180 15.16 1.46 -10.01
C LEU A 180 16.68 1.27 -9.88
N ASP A 181 17.48 1.96 -10.71
CA ASP A 181 18.93 1.73 -10.82
C ASP A 181 19.72 2.07 -9.55
N ARG A 182 19.18 2.95 -8.71
CA ARG A 182 19.87 3.45 -7.50
C ARG A 182 19.25 2.95 -6.20
N GLN A 183 18.30 2.02 -6.29
CA GLN A 183 17.63 1.53 -5.10
C GLN A 183 18.56 0.70 -4.20
N ARG A 184 18.41 0.86 -2.90
CA ARG A 184 19.09 0.07 -1.88
C ARG A 184 18.61 -1.38 -1.98
N PRO A 185 19.52 -2.39 -1.84
CA PRO A 185 19.14 -3.81 -1.85
C PRO A 185 18.17 -4.17 -0.70
N ALA A 186 17.36 -5.18 -0.93
CA ALA A 186 16.44 -5.71 0.08
C ALA A 186 17.17 -6.24 1.31
N GLU A 187 16.74 -5.81 2.48
CA GLU A 187 17.20 -6.34 3.77
C GLU A 187 16.08 -7.15 4.43
N TYR A 188 16.37 -8.41 4.75
CA TYR A 188 15.42 -9.31 5.42
C TYR A 188 15.60 -9.25 6.95
N VAL A 189 15.40 -8.05 7.51
CA VAL A 189 15.61 -7.77 8.94
C VAL A 189 14.46 -8.35 9.78
N PHE A 190 13.26 -8.41 9.23
CA PHE A 190 12.07 -8.83 9.96
C PHE A 190 12.09 -10.32 10.31
N SER A 191 12.50 -11.20 9.39
CA SER A 191 12.65 -12.63 9.67
C SER A 191 13.64 -12.87 10.79
N LYS A 192 14.82 -12.24 10.74
CA LYS A 192 15.85 -12.33 11.78
C LYS A 192 15.34 -11.82 13.15
N HIS A 193 14.58 -10.73 13.17
CA HIS A 193 14.04 -10.19 14.42
C HIS A 193 12.99 -11.11 15.05
N VAL A 194 12.13 -11.68 14.23
CA VAL A 194 11.11 -12.63 14.71
C VAL A 194 11.72 -13.96 15.11
N GLU A 195 12.68 -14.49 14.35
CA GLU A 195 13.42 -15.69 14.72
C GLU A 195 14.08 -15.51 16.08
N ARG A 196 14.78 -14.40 16.30
CA ARG A 196 15.37 -14.08 17.61
C ARG A 196 14.33 -13.98 18.72
N LYS A 197 13.19 -13.31 18.47
CA LYS A 197 12.10 -13.22 19.46
C LYS A 197 11.44 -14.56 19.75
N MET A 198 11.28 -15.41 18.75
CA MET A 198 10.76 -16.77 18.95
C MET A 198 11.73 -17.63 19.73
N GLU A 199 13.02 -17.45 19.53
CA GLU A 199 14.08 -18.12 20.27
C GLU A 199 14.11 -17.67 21.74
N GLU A 200 14.06 -16.37 22.00
CA GLU A 200 13.92 -15.79 23.36
C GLU A 200 12.69 -16.36 24.10
N ILE A 201 11.54 -16.49 23.41
CA ILE A 201 10.31 -17.08 23.98
C ILE A 201 10.49 -18.59 24.25
N ARG A 202 11.14 -19.31 23.36
CA ARG A 202 11.42 -20.76 23.56
C ARG A 202 12.36 -20.97 24.74
N GLU A 203 13.43 -20.18 24.83
CA GLU A 203 14.37 -20.22 25.95
C GLU A 203 13.69 -19.86 27.28
N ALA A 204 12.84 -18.83 27.30
CA ALA A 204 12.09 -18.46 28.50
C ALA A 204 11.14 -19.57 28.97
N LYS A 205 10.51 -20.28 28.02
CA LYS A 205 9.63 -21.44 28.33
C LYS A 205 10.40 -22.68 28.76
N SER A 206 11.65 -22.82 28.37
CA SER A 206 12.50 -23.98 28.75
C SER A 206 13.18 -23.82 30.10
N ARG A 207 13.10 -22.63 30.75
CA ARG A 207 13.62 -22.38 32.11
C ARG A 207 12.52 -22.66 33.14
N PRO A 208 12.54 -23.81 33.85
CA PRO A 208 11.44 -24.21 34.74
C PRO A 208 11.37 -23.43 36.05
N GLU A 209 12.29 -22.52 36.32
CA GLU A 209 12.35 -21.82 37.61
C GLU A 209 11.45 -20.57 37.73
N LEU A 210 10.89 -20.05 36.63
CA LEU A 210 10.04 -18.86 36.69
C LEU A 210 8.53 -19.15 36.73
N ALA A 211 8.12 -20.40 36.66
CA ALA A 211 6.71 -20.82 36.73
C ALA A 211 6.18 -21.01 38.16
N LYS A 212 6.97 -20.76 39.21
CA LYS A 212 6.60 -20.95 40.64
C LYS A 212 6.48 -19.66 41.45
N ALA A 213 6.52 -18.50 40.80
CA ALA A 213 6.38 -17.21 41.51
C ALA A 213 5.21 -16.41 40.86
N GLY A 214 4.02 -16.97 40.94
CA GLY A 214 2.76 -16.32 40.52
C GLY A 214 1.60 -16.97 41.19
#